data_333e6ddea38be3f892195c7a6b7c2f19
#
_entry.id   333e6ddea38be3f892195c7a6b7c2f19
#
_cell.length_a   1.000
_cell.length_b   1.000
_cell.length_c   1.000
_cell.angle_alpha   90.00
_cell.angle_beta   90.00
_cell.angle_gamma   90.00
#
_symmetry.space_group_name_H-M   'P 1'
#
loop_
_entity.id
_entity.type
_entity.pdbx_description
1 polymer ?
#
loop_
_entity_poly.entity_id
_entity_poly.type
_entity_poly.pdbx_seq_one_letter_code
_entity_poly.pdbx_strand_id
1 'polypeptide(L)'
;KGELGDIYNAKAHAIRRRAVPTWGVFLDEEAQGGGPLIDIGTHALDLTLWMMNNYKPKYVVGNTYHKLAQTENAANAFGPWNPAEFTVEDSAFGFIVMENGATIYLESSWALNSLDVGEAQTTLHGTNGGADMKDGLRINGEADGMMYDKTMVLEPGGVDFYDGSGDDPAY
;
A
#
# COMPACT_ATOMS: atom_id res chain seq x y z
N LYS A 1 -19.89 0.62 10.67
CA LYS A 1 -20.23 0.14 9.32
C LYS A 1 -21.26 1.10 8.71
N GLY A 2 -21.04 1.56 7.47
CA GLY A 2 -21.93 2.52 6.80
C GLY A 2 -21.63 4.00 7.07
N GLU A 3 -20.67 4.34 7.92
CA GLU A 3 -20.30 5.72 8.23
C GLU A 3 -19.83 6.50 6.99
N LEU A 4 -19.13 5.83 6.08
CA LEU A 4 -18.64 6.44 4.84
C LEU A 4 -19.69 6.48 3.71
N GLY A 5 -20.84 5.84 3.88
CA GLY A 5 -21.81 5.65 2.79
C GLY A 5 -21.32 4.66 1.72
N ASP A 6 -21.65 4.92 0.46
CA ASP A 6 -21.19 4.12 -0.67
C ASP A 6 -19.75 4.53 -1.04
N ILE A 7 -18.83 3.59 -0.91
CA ILE A 7 -17.43 3.84 -1.30
C ILE A 7 -17.32 3.67 -2.81
N TYR A 8 -17.04 4.76 -3.51
CA TYR A 8 -16.95 4.80 -4.97
C TYR A 8 -15.53 4.93 -5.53
N ASN A 9 -14.56 5.29 -4.67
CA ASN A 9 -13.16 5.39 -5.06
C ASN A 9 -12.25 5.03 -3.88
N ALA A 10 -11.11 4.40 -4.15
CA ALA A 10 -10.10 4.06 -3.17
C ALA A 10 -8.69 4.13 -3.76
N LYS A 11 -7.71 4.21 -2.87
CA LYS A 11 -6.29 4.09 -3.19
C LYS A 11 -5.67 3.02 -2.28
N ALA A 12 -5.07 2.01 -2.89
CA ALA A 12 -4.21 1.03 -2.23
C ALA A 12 -2.75 1.45 -2.40
N HIS A 13 -2.06 1.73 -1.31
CA HIS A 13 -0.75 2.37 -1.31
C HIS A 13 0.29 1.53 -0.59
N ALA A 14 1.35 1.13 -1.34
CA ALA A 14 2.48 0.35 -0.85
C ALA A 14 3.77 0.85 -1.51
N ILE A 15 4.23 2.03 -1.11
CA ILE A 15 5.37 2.72 -1.72
C ILE A 15 6.53 2.85 -0.75
N ARG A 16 7.68 2.29 -1.13
CA ARG A 16 8.98 2.55 -0.52
C ARG A 16 9.81 3.45 -1.42
N ARG A 17 10.57 4.37 -0.82
CA ARG A 17 11.48 5.22 -1.59
C ARG A 17 12.73 4.45 -2.02
N ARG A 18 13.34 3.73 -1.10
CA ARG A 18 14.54 2.88 -1.28
C ARG A 18 14.60 1.84 -0.16
N ALA A 19 13.81 0.80 -0.30
CA ALA A 19 13.84 -0.33 0.62
C ALA A 19 13.56 -1.64 -0.14
N VAL A 20 14.43 -1.89 -1.13
CA VAL A 20 14.48 -3.12 -1.91
C VAL A 20 15.05 -4.23 -1.02
N PRO A 21 14.36 -5.36 -0.84
CA PRO A 21 14.89 -6.49 -0.09
C PRO A 21 16.03 -7.17 -0.88
N THR A 22 17.25 -7.10 -0.33
CA THR A 22 18.47 -7.58 -0.98
C THR A 22 18.91 -8.97 -0.48
N TRP A 23 18.01 -9.69 0.17
CA TRP A 23 18.28 -11.04 0.72
C TRP A 23 17.34 -12.07 0.12
N GLY A 24 17.68 -13.35 0.31
CA GLY A 24 16.87 -14.48 -0.15
C GLY A 24 16.68 -14.48 -1.64
N VAL A 25 15.46 -14.70 -2.11
CA VAL A 25 15.08 -14.83 -3.52
C VAL A 25 14.27 -13.64 -4.05
N PHE A 26 14.13 -12.57 -3.27
CA PHE A 26 13.22 -11.47 -3.60
C PHE A 26 13.46 -10.82 -4.97
N LEU A 27 14.72 -10.79 -5.44
CA LEU A 27 15.10 -10.17 -6.69
C LEU A 27 15.03 -11.11 -7.90
N ASP A 28 14.83 -12.40 -7.66
CA ASP A 28 14.82 -13.46 -8.69
C ASP A 28 13.37 -13.77 -9.12
N GLU A 29 13.01 -13.43 -10.35
CA GLU A 29 11.65 -13.64 -10.89
C GLU A 29 11.27 -15.13 -10.94
N GLU A 30 12.21 -16.04 -11.26
CA GLU A 30 11.91 -17.46 -11.34
C GLU A 30 11.61 -18.06 -9.96
N ALA A 31 12.34 -17.63 -8.95
CA ALA A 31 12.20 -18.15 -7.59
C ALA A 31 11.09 -17.45 -6.77
N GLN A 32 10.94 -16.13 -6.92
CA GLN A 32 9.99 -15.30 -6.17
C GLN A 32 8.62 -15.18 -6.88
N GLY A 33 8.62 -15.13 -8.22
CA GLY A 33 7.41 -14.98 -9.03
C GLY A 33 7.00 -13.54 -9.35
N GLY A 34 7.62 -12.54 -8.70
CA GLY A 34 7.38 -11.12 -8.94
C GLY A 34 7.97 -10.27 -7.83
N GLY A 35 7.95 -8.96 -8.01
CA GLY A 35 8.54 -7.96 -7.11
C GLY A 35 7.54 -7.34 -6.13
N PRO A 36 7.57 -6.02 -5.97
CA PRO A 36 6.75 -5.31 -4.97
C PRO A 36 5.24 -5.52 -5.14
N LEU A 37 4.75 -5.83 -6.34
CA LEU A 37 3.32 -6.05 -6.54
C LEU A 37 2.81 -7.23 -5.70
N ILE A 38 3.52 -8.35 -5.73
CA ILE A 38 3.12 -9.56 -4.97
C ILE A 38 3.62 -9.53 -3.52
N ASP A 39 4.70 -8.80 -3.22
CA ASP A 39 5.22 -8.69 -1.86
C ASP A 39 4.39 -7.72 -1.01
N ILE A 40 4.42 -6.44 -1.30
CA ILE A 40 3.77 -5.40 -0.48
C ILE A 40 2.46 -4.88 -1.06
N GLY A 41 2.29 -4.93 -2.40
CA GLY A 41 1.08 -4.48 -3.08
C GLY A 41 -0.15 -5.31 -2.71
N THR A 42 0.02 -6.63 -2.53
CA THR A 42 -1.05 -7.53 -2.08
C THR A 42 -1.63 -7.14 -0.73
N HIS A 43 -0.79 -6.71 0.21
CA HIS A 43 -1.26 -6.28 1.54
C HIS A 43 -2.12 -5.02 1.47
N ALA A 44 -1.68 -4.01 0.72
CA ALA A 44 -2.46 -2.78 0.54
C ALA A 44 -3.76 -3.02 -0.24
N LEU A 45 -3.71 -3.88 -1.27
CA LEU A 45 -4.89 -4.22 -2.06
C LEU A 45 -5.91 -5.01 -1.25
N ASP A 46 -5.47 -6.04 -0.53
CA ASP A 46 -6.35 -6.87 0.31
C ASP A 46 -7.04 -6.01 1.39
N LEU A 47 -6.28 -5.17 2.09
CA LEU A 47 -6.82 -4.22 3.06
C LEU A 47 -7.87 -3.31 2.43
N THR A 48 -7.60 -2.78 1.24
CA THR A 48 -8.52 -1.88 0.51
C THR A 48 -9.81 -2.61 0.14
N LEU A 49 -9.72 -3.80 -0.45
CA LEU A 49 -10.88 -4.63 -0.83
C LEU A 49 -11.71 -5.02 0.40
N TRP A 50 -11.04 -5.37 1.50
CA TRP A 50 -11.69 -5.71 2.77
C TRP A 50 -12.45 -4.53 3.37
N MET A 51 -11.83 -3.34 3.40
CA MET A 51 -12.48 -2.14 3.93
C MET A 51 -13.63 -1.66 3.05
N MET A 52 -13.52 -1.80 1.72
CA MET A 52 -14.61 -1.56 0.77
C MET A 52 -15.71 -2.63 0.86
N ASN A 53 -15.42 -3.80 1.41
CA ASN A 53 -16.25 -5.01 1.34
C ASN A 53 -16.65 -5.34 -0.11
N ASN A 54 -15.71 -5.23 -1.05
CA ASN A 54 -15.94 -5.42 -2.48
C ASN A 54 -14.77 -6.15 -3.14
N TYR A 55 -14.99 -7.40 -3.56
CA TYR A 55 -13.99 -8.29 -4.15
C TYR A 55 -14.34 -8.66 -5.61
N LYS A 56 -15.14 -7.82 -6.29
CA LYS A 56 -15.61 -8.12 -7.64
C LYS A 56 -15.04 -7.14 -8.66
N PRO A 57 -13.80 -7.36 -9.14
CA PRO A 57 -13.23 -6.52 -10.20
C PRO A 57 -13.92 -6.83 -11.53
N LYS A 58 -14.18 -5.79 -12.30
CA LYS A 58 -14.72 -5.89 -13.65
C LYS A 58 -13.60 -5.94 -14.69
N TYR A 59 -12.61 -5.04 -14.54
CA TYR A 59 -11.40 -5.03 -15.34
C TYR A 59 -10.29 -4.26 -14.61
N VAL A 60 -9.06 -4.54 -15.04
CA VAL A 60 -7.83 -3.91 -14.52
C VAL A 60 -7.01 -3.42 -15.70
N VAL A 61 -6.44 -2.23 -15.55
CA VAL A 61 -5.41 -1.69 -16.44
C VAL A 61 -4.22 -1.30 -15.58
N GLY A 62 -3.02 -1.71 -15.95
CA GLY A 62 -1.83 -1.39 -15.19
C GLY A 62 -0.56 -1.62 -15.98
N ASN A 63 0.54 -1.25 -15.35
CA ASN A 63 1.87 -1.48 -15.89
C ASN A 63 2.87 -1.74 -14.77
N THR A 64 3.89 -2.54 -15.07
CA THR A 64 5.05 -2.78 -14.23
C THR A 64 6.26 -2.06 -14.80
N TYR A 65 7.20 -1.71 -13.94
CA TYR A 65 8.42 -1.01 -14.33
C TYR A 65 9.63 -1.69 -13.73
N HIS A 66 10.72 -1.66 -14.48
CA HIS A 66 12.04 -2.13 -14.09
C HIS A 66 13.06 -1.02 -14.42
N LYS A 67 12.93 0.12 -13.70
CA LYS A 67 13.68 1.33 -14.03
C LYS A 67 14.79 1.63 -13.05
N LEU A 68 14.50 1.60 -11.76
CA LEU A 68 15.48 1.85 -10.71
C LEU A 68 16.29 0.60 -10.37
N ALA A 69 15.75 -0.58 -10.64
CA ALA A 69 16.44 -1.86 -10.53
C ALA A 69 17.79 -1.90 -11.27
N GLN A 70 17.93 -1.15 -12.36
CA GLN A 70 19.13 -1.06 -13.18
C GLN A 70 20.18 -0.07 -12.64
N THR A 71 19.93 0.58 -11.50
CA THR A 71 20.85 1.56 -10.93
C THR A 71 21.99 0.88 -10.20
N GLU A 72 23.21 1.08 -10.69
CA GLU A 72 24.43 0.61 -10.01
C GLU A 72 24.69 1.42 -8.73
N ASN A 73 25.19 0.75 -7.69
CA ASN A 73 25.53 1.35 -6.39
C ASN A 73 24.40 2.19 -5.81
N ALA A 74 23.16 1.76 -6.00
CA ALA A 74 22.00 2.47 -5.54
C ALA A 74 21.96 2.61 -4.01
N ALA A 75 21.60 3.79 -3.53
CA ALA A 75 21.28 3.97 -2.12
C ALA A 75 20.03 3.17 -1.77
N ASN A 76 20.11 2.33 -0.74
CA ASN A 76 19.04 1.47 -0.29
C ASN A 76 19.16 1.19 1.21
N ALA A 77 18.03 1.05 1.91
CA ALA A 77 18.00 0.79 3.35
C ALA A 77 18.71 -0.51 3.73
N PHE A 78 18.68 -1.50 2.85
CA PHE A 78 19.23 -2.85 3.08
C PHE A 78 20.54 -3.12 2.31
N GLY A 79 21.25 -2.04 1.96
CA GLY A 79 22.45 -2.12 1.14
C GLY A 79 22.16 -2.13 -0.36
N PRO A 80 23.17 -1.86 -1.21
CA PRO A 80 23.00 -1.82 -2.66
C PRO A 80 22.62 -3.19 -3.20
N TRP A 81 21.75 -3.21 -4.20
CA TRP A 81 21.46 -4.43 -4.98
C TRP A 81 22.42 -4.59 -6.16
N ASN A 82 22.49 -5.80 -6.69
CA ASN A 82 23.15 -6.08 -7.95
C ASN A 82 22.12 -5.97 -9.09
N PRO A 83 22.23 -5.00 -10.01
CA PRO A 83 21.28 -4.87 -11.13
C PRO A 83 21.17 -6.12 -12.01
N ALA A 84 22.22 -6.90 -12.13
CA ALA A 84 22.22 -8.14 -12.94
C ALA A 84 21.38 -9.28 -12.31
N GLU A 85 21.14 -9.23 -11.01
CA GLU A 85 20.35 -10.20 -10.26
C GLU A 85 18.91 -9.70 -9.98
N PHE A 86 18.61 -8.46 -10.26
CA PHE A 86 17.31 -7.84 -10.05
C PHE A 86 16.45 -8.06 -11.30
N THR A 87 15.73 -9.16 -11.37
CA THR A 87 14.96 -9.59 -12.55
C THR A 87 13.45 -9.33 -12.44
N VAL A 88 12.93 -9.09 -11.23
CA VAL A 88 11.54 -8.71 -11.00
C VAL A 88 11.29 -7.21 -11.26
N GLU A 89 10.04 -6.78 -11.32
CA GLU A 89 9.70 -5.36 -11.37
C GLU A 89 10.12 -4.63 -10.09
N ASP A 90 10.49 -3.35 -10.19
CA ASP A 90 10.76 -2.47 -9.03
C ASP A 90 9.54 -1.64 -8.63
N SER A 91 8.56 -1.53 -9.53
CA SER A 91 7.35 -0.76 -9.35
C SER A 91 6.19 -1.31 -10.19
N ALA A 92 4.97 -1.21 -9.67
CA ALA A 92 3.74 -1.54 -10.37
C ALA A 92 2.65 -0.52 -10.03
N PHE A 93 1.90 -0.09 -11.04
CA PHE A 93 0.78 0.83 -10.89
C PHE A 93 -0.42 0.32 -11.65
N GLY A 94 -1.59 0.37 -11.03
CA GLY A 94 -2.81 -0.14 -11.61
C GLY A 94 -4.03 0.71 -11.34
N PHE A 95 -5.02 0.58 -12.22
CA PHE A 95 -6.35 1.13 -12.09
C PHE A 95 -7.35 -0.01 -12.22
N ILE A 96 -8.14 -0.22 -11.18
CA ILE A 96 -9.11 -1.29 -11.09
C ILE A 96 -10.51 -0.68 -11.12
N VAL A 97 -11.38 -1.20 -11.98
CA VAL A 97 -12.80 -0.88 -11.98
C VAL A 97 -13.56 -2.09 -11.45
N MET A 98 -14.37 -1.88 -10.41
CA MET A 98 -15.20 -2.90 -9.78
C MET A 98 -16.53 -3.05 -10.52
N GLU A 99 -17.23 -4.19 -10.34
CA GLU A 99 -18.52 -4.44 -10.99
C GLU A 99 -19.60 -3.40 -10.64
N ASN A 100 -19.57 -2.86 -9.42
CA ASN A 100 -20.49 -1.80 -8.98
C ASN A 100 -20.09 -0.39 -9.46
N GLY A 101 -19.02 -0.27 -10.26
CA GLY A 101 -18.52 1.01 -10.78
C GLY A 101 -17.50 1.73 -9.87
N ALA A 102 -17.25 1.25 -8.67
CA ALA A 102 -16.19 1.77 -7.83
C ALA A 102 -14.81 1.57 -8.47
N THR A 103 -13.86 2.42 -8.13
CA THR A 103 -12.50 2.40 -8.71
C THR A 103 -11.43 2.34 -7.62
N ILE A 104 -10.31 1.67 -7.92
CA ILE A 104 -9.16 1.60 -7.03
C ILE A 104 -7.91 1.98 -7.82
N TYR A 105 -7.11 2.90 -7.29
CA TYR A 105 -5.73 3.11 -7.69
C TYR A 105 -4.82 2.21 -6.86
N LEU A 106 -4.03 1.38 -7.51
CA LEU A 106 -3.02 0.54 -6.88
C LEU A 106 -1.63 1.07 -7.18
N GLU A 107 -0.86 1.31 -6.14
CA GLU A 107 0.54 1.74 -6.22
C GLU A 107 1.39 0.79 -5.39
N SER A 108 2.41 0.19 -6.01
CA SER A 108 3.34 -0.69 -5.31
C SER A 108 4.75 -0.49 -5.83
N SER A 109 5.70 -0.24 -4.93
CA SER A 109 7.11 -0.07 -5.31
C SER A 109 8.06 -0.28 -4.13
N TRP A 110 9.17 -0.96 -4.40
CA TRP A 110 10.31 -1.03 -3.48
C TRP A 110 11.28 0.14 -3.66
N ALA A 111 11.29 0.74 -4.86
CA ALA A 111 12.19 1.83 -5.20
C ALA A 111 11.48 2.84 -6.11
N LEU A 112 11.14 3.99 -5.55
CA LEU A 112 10.49 5.08 -6.27
C LEU A 112 11.04 6.44 -5.80
N ASN A 113 11.26 7.36 -6.72
CA ASN A 113 11.63 8.73 -6.39
C ASN A 113 10.40 9.53 -5.93
N SER A 114 9.90 9.19 -4.74
CA SER A 114 8.74 9.81 -4.11
C SER A 114 9.04 10.20 -2.68
N LEU A 115 8.40 11.25 -2.18
CA LEU A 115 8.32 11.59 -0.77
C LEU A 115 7.01 11.09 -0.13
N ASP A 116 6.01 10.76 -0.96
CA ASP A 116 4.77 10.12 -0.51
C ASP A 116 5.00 8.60 -0.43
N VAL A 117 5.39 8.16 0.75
CA VAL A 117 5.76 6.77 1.04
C VAL A 117 4.86 6.22 2.13
N GLY A 118 4.62 4.92 2.10
CA GLY A 118 3.80 4.21 3.09
C GLY A 118 3.50 2.80 2.60
N GLU A 119 3.36 1.87 3.53
CA GLU A 119 3.04 0.48 3.24
C GLU A 119 1.73 0.06 3.88
N ALA A 120 1.04 -0.86 3.22
CA ALA A 120 -0.24 -1.42 3.68
C ALA A 120 -1.25 -0.35 4.08
N GLN A 121 -1.31 0.75 3.31
CA GLN A 121 -2.21 1.86 3.54
C GLN A 121 -3.34 1.88 2.52
N THR A 122 -4.49 2.36 2.96
CA THR A 122 -5.63 2.63 2.07
C THR A 122 -6.22 4.01 2.33
N THR A 123 -6.73 4.61 1.27
CA THR A 123 -7.59 5.80 1.35
C THR A 123 -8.92 5.45 0.72
N LEU A 124 -10.03 5.83 1.35
CA LEU A 124 -11.38 5.53 0.92
C LEU A 124 -12.17 6.82 0.74
N HIS A 125 -12.90 6.95 -0.36
CA HIS A 125 -13.81 8.05 -0.62
C HIS A 125 -15.22 7.50 -0.77
N GLY A 126 -16.06 7.86 0.18
CA GLY A 126 -17.46 7.47 0.22
C GLY A 126 -18.39 8.67 0.06
N THR A 127 -19.69 8.40 -0.08
CA THR A 127 -20.71 9.44 -0.29
C THR A 127 -21.02 10.26 0.96
N ASN A 128 -20.75 9.72 2.15
CA ASN A 128 -21.00 10.36 3.44
C ASN A 128 -19.71 10.76 4.17
N GLY A 129 -18.56 10.31 3.69
CA GLY A 129 -17.28 10.60 4.30
C GLY A 129 -16.14 9.83 3.64
N GLY A 130 -14.94 10.07 4.12
CA GLY A 130 -13.74 9.39 3.70
C GLY A 130 -12.94 8.84 4.86
N ALA A 131 -11.96 8.01 4.56
CA ALA A 131 -10.98 7.54 5.53
C ALA A 131 -9.58 7.47 4.90
N ASP A 132 -8.55 7.73 5.67
CA ASP A 132 -7.16 7.52 5.29
C ASP A 132 -6.34 6.96 6.45
N MET A 133 -5.16 6.42 6.12
CA MET A 133 -4.25 5.80 7.08
C MET A 133 -2.87 6.46 7.10
N LYS A 134 -2.71 7.64 6.51
CA LYS A 134 -1.39 8.29 6.36
C LYS A 134 -0.72 8.60 7.71
N ASP A 135 -1.50 9.12 8.67
CA ASP A 135 -1.03 9.46 10.03
C ASP A 135 -1.92 8.77 11.08
N GLY A 136 -2.05 7.44 10.97
CA GLY A 136 -3.04 6.67 11.70
C GLY A 136 -4.40 6.66 10.99
N LEU A 137 -5.37 5.96 11.56
CA LEU A 137 -6.72 5.91 10.97
C LEU A 137 -7.47 7.22 11.24
N ARG A 138 -7.76 7.95 10.18
CA ARG A 138 -8.56 9.18 10.21
C ARG A 138 -9.82 9.01 9.37
N ILE A 139 -10.92 9.57 9.86
CA ILE A 139 -12.21 9.59 9.18
C ILE A 139 -12.62 11.05 9.04
N ASN A 140 -13.06 11.45 7.86
CA ASN A 140 -13.62 12.76 7.60
C ASN A 140 -15.08 12.64 7.16
N GLY A 141 -15.84 13.69 7.36
CA GLY A 141 -17.26 13.73 7.00
C GLY A 141 -17.85 15.11 7.17
N GLU A 142 -19.18 15.16 7.13
CA GLU A 142 -19.98 16.36 7.36
C GLU A 142 -21.08 16.08 8.38
N ALA A 143 -21.28 17.00 9.31
CA ALA A 143 -22.39 16.99 10.24
C ALA A 143 -22.87 18.43 10.47
N ASP A 144 -24.16 18.63 10.41
CA ASP A 144 -24.83 19.95 10.67
C ASP A 144 -24.28 21.09 9.78
N GLY A 145 -23.93 20.78 8.54
CA GLY A 145 -23.36 21.72 7.58
C GLY A 145 -21.88 22.09 7.84
N MET A 146 -21.19 21.36 8.69
CA MET A 146 -19.78 21.54 9.00
C MET A 146 -18.97 20.28 8.68
N MET A 147 -17.82 20.45 8.05
CA MET A 147 -16.86 19.37 7.85
C MET A 147 -16.15 19.04 9.17
N TYR A 148 -15.87 17.76 9.39
CA TYR A 148 -15.10 17.29 10.53
C TYR A 148 -14.02 16.29 10.12
N ASP A 149 -12.93 16.25 10.89
CA ASP A 149 -11.93 15.19 10.90
C ASP A 149 -11.96 14.48 12.26
N LYS A 150 -11.95 13.15 12.22
CA LYS A 150 -11.94 12.29 13.40
C LYS A 150 -10.72 11.38 13.35
N THR A 151 -9.80 11.54 14.30
CA THR A 151 -8.67 10.63 14.47
C THR A 151 -9.07 9.54 15.44
N MET A 152 -8.86 8.29 15.05
CA MET A 152 -9.09 7.14 15.91
C MET A 152 -7.87 6.94 16.80
N VAL A 153 -8.06 7.04 18.11
CA VAL A 153 -7.05 6.67 19.09
C VAL A 153 -7.14 5.15 19.26
N LEU A 154 -6.22 4.46 18.62
CA LEU A 154 -6.07 3.02 18.78
C LEU A 154 -5.10 2.81 19.95
N GLU A 155 -5.64 2.56 21.14
CA GLU A 155 -4.80 2.12 22.24
C GLU A 155 -4.24 0.72 21.93
N PRO A 156 -2.95 0.46 22.25
CA PRO A 156 -2.38 -0.88 22.11
C PRO A 156 -3.29 -1.87 22.82
N GLY A 157 -3.70 -2.92 22.14
CA GLY A 157 -4.68 -3.90 22.60
C GLY A 157 -4.21 -4.81 23.75
N GLY A 158 -3.31 -4.36 24.60
CA GLY A 158 -2.81 -5.08 25.79
C GLY A 158 -1.83 -6.21 25.48
N VAL A 159 -1.32 -6.30 24.25
CA VAL A 159 -0.27 -7.24 23.84
C VAL A 159 0.73 -6.51 22.97
N ASP A 160 1.67 -5.83 23.60
CA ASP A 160 2.63 -4.91 22.97
C ASP A 160 3.49 -5.56 21.87
N PHE A 161 3.69 -6.87 21.89
CA PHE A 161 4.54 -7.55 20.94
C PHE A 161 3.92 -7.68 19.52
N TYR A 162 2.66 -7.27 19.32
CA TYR A 162 2.01 -7.24 17.99
C TYR A 162 1.92 -5.84 17.38
N ASP A 163 2.33 -4.80 18.08
CA ASP A 163 2.24 -3.42 17.55
C ASP A 163 3.30 -3.11 16.48
N GLY A 164 4.32 -3.96 16.36
CA GLY A 164 5.40 -3.76 15.38
C GLY A 164 6.29 -2.56 15.68
N SER A 165 6.19 -1.96 16.87
CA SER A 165 6.92 -0.74 17.24
C SER A 165 8.43 -0.93 17.33
N GLY A 166 8.91 -2.16 17.37
CA GLY A 166 10.33 -2.48 17.31
C GLY A 166 11.14 -2.14 18.56
N ASP A 167 10.51 -1.61 19.59
CA ASP A 167 11.16 -1.24 20.86
C ASP A 167 11.15 -2.37 21.89
N ASP A 168 10.68 -3.56 21.50
CA ASP A 168 10.75 -4.73 22.38
C ASP A 168 12.16 -5.34 22.34
N PRO A 169 12.91 -5.33 23.46
CA PRO A 169 14.25 -5.91 23.53
C PRO A 169 14.29 -7.44 23.41
N ALA A 170 13.16 -8.08 23.12
CA ALA A 170 13.05 -9.54 22.95
C ALA A 170 13.21 -10.01 21.50
N TYR A 171 13.48 -9.10 20.53
CA TYR A 171 13.77 -9.42 19.12
C TYR A 171 15.17 -8.99 18.71
#